data_51a413413f91bcc670259b0916886a42
#
_entry.id   51a413413f91bcc670259b0916886a42
#
_cell.length_a   1.000
_cell.length_b   1.000
_cell.length_c   1.000
_cell.angle_alpha   90.00
_cell.angle_beta   90.00
_cell.angle_gamma   90.00
#
_symmetry.space_group_name_H-M   'P 1'
#
loop_
_entity.id
_entity.type
_entity.pdbx_description
1 polymer ?
#
loop_
_entity_poly.entity_id
_entity_poly.type
_entity_poly.pdbx_seq_one_letter_code
_entity_poly.pdbx_strand_id
1 'polypeptide(L)'
;MKFFKKIIVLFSICAGILSCTGEEGNQQKTYSILFTENPIMVGANGGSLSAIFISDYQWTADAVDSWITDVTVSDGEVNFTVEANPGEEPRDGKIRFSVSGDSYTQDLTVRQTGNSSKLKVEKTKVALATKGERLEIKVTSGENWTATATGEWLTAERKNSTTLELYAKPNFSGNVLNADVTVQTSSGKEKATIKVTQKADDAEFGGASTPQGREFVYKSNGLVTKVIAESAYNVGDHVKAFEMQFRNQVGSSIKPYSIFLFEVDVTKDVTILASCSNDDPASIKKTDKEETILTTIRDQFYAMQNKRPEVEVLCGVNGDFCYGGEERLNLLHGIMYKDGVCLKDTFDGGSVCTVFAMMKDGTAKIMNQSQYASQKNNIQEAVGGRQALIVSGQTVNFTDTRLEPRTAVGVSKDGDKVYLLIVDGRRDSYSIGASYALLAQIFHIYNVYDAINLDGGGSSTFLVKDATANKGFKTRNRPTDNTGDRKLPNGLAVVRKK
;
A
#
# COMPACT_ATOMS: atom_id res chain seq x y z
N MET A 1 9.89 8.13 26.28
CA MET A 1 10.80 7.13 25.67
C MET A 1 10.80 7.39 24.16
N LYS A 2 11.81 8.11 23.67
CA LYS A 2 11.86 8.56 22.27
C LYS A 2 12.59 7.51 21.43
N PHE A 3 11.91 6.85 20.51
CA PHE A 3 12.54 6.00 19.50
C PHE A 3 12.94 6.85 18.29
N PHE A 4 14.23 7.07 18.15
CA PHE A 4 14.80 7.62 16.91
C PHE A 4 14.90 6.49 15.86
N LYS A 5 14.19 6.63 14.74
CA LYS A 5 14.42 5.82 13.55
C LYS A 5 15.69 6.31 12.85
N LYS A 6 16.78 5.55 12.92
CA LYS A 6 17.97 5.75 12.07
C LYS A 6 17.60 5.31 10.65
N ILE A 7 17.57 6.24 9.72
CA ILE A 7 17.53 5.92 8.29
C ILE A 7 18.97 5.65 7.86
N ILE A 8 19.29 4.40 7.57
CA ILE A 8 20.57 4.00 6.97
C ILE A 8 20.41 4.11 5.45
N VAL A 9 21.03 5.10 4.85
CA VAL A 9 21.22 5.16 3.40
C VAL A 9 22.54 4.45 3.09
N LEU A 10 22.44 3.21 2.60
CA LEU A 10 23.61 2.48 2.12
C LEU A 10 23.98 3.00 0.72
N PHE A 11 25.05 3.76 0.62
CA PHE A 11 25.76 3.94 -0.65
C PHE A 11 26.80 2.84 -0.80
N SER A 12 26.63 2.01 -1.81
CA SER A 12 27.59 0.97 -2.20
C SER A 12 28.77 1.62 -2.89
N ILE A 13 29.93 1.67 -2.22
CA ILE A 13 31.20 2.06 -2.84
C ILE A 13 31.81 0.78 -3.43
N CYS A 14 31.82 0.66 -4.77
CA CYS A 14 32.62 -0.34 -5.46
C CYS A 14 34.12 -0.03 -5.32
N ALA A 15 34.80 -0.73 -4.43
CA ALA A 15 36.25 -0.79 -4.42
C ALA A 15 36.71 -1.86 -5.41
N GLY A 16 37.31 -1.44 -6.52
CA GLY A 16 38.00 -2.32 -7.46
C GLY A 16 39.26 -2.89 -6.81
N ILE A 17 39.33 -4.22 -6.66
CA ILE A 17 40.52 -4.92 -6.23
C ILE A 17 41.43 -5.08 -7.44
N LEU A 18 42.54 -4.34 -7.48
CA LEU A 18 43.69 -4.65 -8.32
C LEU A 18 44.75 -5.31 -7.43
N SER A 19 44.92 -6.61 -7.64
CA SER A 19 46.04 -7.37 -7.10
C SER A 19 47.32 -7.00 -7.82
N CYS A 20 48.32 -6.46 -7.11
CA CYS A 20 49.72 -6.52 -7.52
C CYS A 20 50.57 -6.87 -6.30
N THR A 21 51.31 -7.94 -6.47
CA THR A 21 52.35 -8.44 -5.56
C THR A 21 53.59 -7.54 -5.64
N GLY A 22 54.16 -7.18 -4.48
CA GLY A 22 55.55 -6.75 -4.35
C GLY A 22 55.78 -5.42 -3.66
N GLU A 23 56.62 -5.50 -2.62
CA GLU A 23 57.35 -4.46 -1.90
C GLU A 23 56.60 -3.73 -0.75
N GLU A 24 57.20 -3.84 0.43
CA GLU A 24 56.88 -3.05 1.64
C GLU A 24 57.04 -1.54 1.36
N GLY A 25 56.03 -0.97 0.74
CA GLY A 25 55.87 0.47 0.57
C GLY A 25 54.93 0.99 1.63
N ASN A 26 55.36 2.03 2.32
CA ASN A 26 54.60 2.85 3.26
C ASN A 26 53.16 3.07 2.76
N GLN A 27 52.17 2.29 3.29
CA GLN A 27 50.80 2.49 2.92
C GLN A 27 50.35 3.85 3.46
N GLN A 28 50.20 4.81 2.56
CA GLN A 28 49.67 6.14 2.89
C GLN A 28 48.25 5.93 3.39
N LYS A 29 48.01 6.14 4.69
CA LYS A 29 46.69 6.06 5.30
C LYS A 29 45.77 7.06 4.62
N THR A 30 44.65 6.59 4.05
CA THR A 30 43.64 7.45 3.46
C THR A 30 42.56 7.71 4.52
N TYR A 31 42.53 8.92 5.04
CA TYR A 31 41.50 9.37 5.97
C TYR A 31 40.30 9.93 5.19
N SER A 32 39.07 9.61 5.62
CA SER A 32 37.86 10.20 5.07
C SER A 32 36.87 10.57 6.18
N ILE A 33 36.25 11.70 6.02
CA ILE A 33 35.12 12.16 6.82
C ILE A 33 34.09 12.75 5.88
N LEU A 34 32.83 12.27 6.01
CA LEU A 34 31.70 12.75 5.23
C LEU A 34 30.73 13.48 6.15
N PHE A 35 30.58 14.77 5.97
CA PHE A 35 29.57 15.57 6.66
C PHE A 35 28.22 15.39 5.94
N THR A 36 27.15 15.16 6.69
CA THR A 36 25.78 15.08 6.14
C THR A 36 25.29 16.43 5.61
N GLU A 37 25.85 17.53 6.14
CA GLU A 37 25.62 18.91 5.69
C GLU A 37 26.94 19.70 5.77
N ASN A 38 27.36 20.33 4.68
CA ASN A 38 28.50 21.25 4.63
C ASN A 38 28.29 22.19 3.44
N PRO A 39 28.13 23.53 3.66
CA PRO A 39 28.24 24.25 4.94
C PRO A 39 27.03 24.08 5.85
N ILE A 40 27.24 24.12 7.16
CA ILE A 40 26.17 24.29 8.14
C ILE A 40 25.67 25.73 8.08
N MET A 41 24.40 25.92 7.87
CA MET A 41 23.79 27.25 7.75
C MET A 41 23.19 27.69 9.08
N VAL A 42 23.50 28.89 9.53
CA VAL A 42 23.10 29.44 10.85
C VAL A 42 22.45 30.80 10.69
N GLY A 43 21.37 31.04 11.42
CA GLY A 43 20.76 32.40 11.52
C GLY A 43 21.66 33.39 12.27
N ALA A 44 21.41 34.70 12.08
CA ALA A 44 22.20 35.77 12.69
C ALA A 44 22.28 35.68 14.22
N ASN A 45 21.26 35.15 14.91
CA ASN A 45 21.26 35.05 16.38
C ASN A 45 22.17 33.93 16.91
N GLY A 46 22.73 33.07 16.04
CA GLY A 46 23.54 31.96 16.49
C GLY A 46 22.73 30.90 17.28
N GLY A 47 23.41 30.26 18.24
CA GLY A 47 22.85 29.26 19.15
C GLY A 47 23.66 27.98 19.17
N SER A 48 23.21 26.99 19.98
CA SER A 48 23.83 25.66 20.04
C SER A 48 23.30 24.78 18.90
N LEU A 49 24.23 24.10 18.23
CA LEU A 49 24.02 23.34 17.02
C LEU A 49 24.73 21.99 17.10
N SER A 50 24.28 21.04 16.29
CA SER A 50 25.03 19.82 16.05
C SER A 50 25.09 19.49 14.55
N ALA A 51 26.10 18.75 14.13
CA ALA A 51 26.27 18.24 12.79
C ALA A 51 26.71 16.77 12.85
N ILE A 52 26.12 15.95 11.98
CA ILE A 52 26.43 14.52 11.87
C ILE A 52 27.52 14.33 10.82
N PHE A 53 28.49 13.48 11.14
CA PHE A 53 29.49 13.02 10.19
C PHE A 53 29.67 11.51 10.24
N ILE A 54 30.16 10.94 9.13
CA ILE A 54 30.46 9.51 8.99
C ILE A 54 31.96 9.38 8.75
N SER A 55 32.63 8.60 9.57
CA SER A 55 34.03 8.25 9.40
C SER A 55 34.39 6.96 10.12
N ASP A 56 35.40 6.27 9.62
CA ASP A 56 35.98 5.06 10.23
C ASP A 56 37.12 5.38 11.23
N TYR A 57 37.37 6.67 11.46
CA TYR A 57 38.45 7.13 12.31
C TYR A 57 37.93 7.97 13.47
N GLN A 58 38.76 8.04 14.52
CA GLN A 58 38.54 8.95 15.66
C GLN A 58 39.06 10.35 15.31
N TRP A 59 38.23 11.36 15.45
CA TRP A 59 38.53 12.75 15.18
C TRP A 59 38.41 13.60 16.43
N THR A 60 39.29 14.61 16.52
CA THR A 60 39.10 15.79 17.37
C THR A 60 38.65 16.95 16.48
N ALA A 61 37.97 17.92 17.03
CA ALA A 61 37.55 19.10 16.29
C ALA A 61 37.72 20.35 17.15
N ASP A 62 38.24 21.41 16.52
CA ASP A 62 38.46 22.71 17.13
C ASP A 62 37.87 23.82 16.27
N ALA A 63 37.36 24.87 16.92
CA ALA A 63 36.93 26.07 16.21
C ALA A 63 38.13 26.82 15.65
N VAL A 64 38.05 27.20 14.37
CA VAL A 64 39.05 28.07 13.73
C VAL A 64 38.69 29.53 13.97
N ASP A 65 37.42 29.86 14.00
CA ASP A 65 36.90 31.21 14.15
C ASP A 65 36.35 31.44 15.57
N SER A 66 36.68 32.55 16.18
CA SER A 66 36.42 32.86 17.60
C SER A 66 34.93 32.96 17.96
N TRP A 67 34.05 33.12 16.99
CA TRP A 67 32.61 33.19 17.20
C TRP A 67 31.92 31.80 17.14
N ILE A 68 32.69 30.73 16.94
CA ILE A 68 32.28 29.35 17.12
C ILE A 68 32.96 28.85 18.40
N THR A 69 32.18 28.37 19.35
CA THR A 69 32.64 27.96 20.68
C THR A 69 32.11 26.60 21.08
N ASP A 70 32.54 26.06 22.22
CA ASP A 70 32.04 24.82 22.84
C ASP A 70 32.05 23.60 21.90
N VAL A 71 33.06 23.50 21.03
CA VAL A 71 33.14 22.38 20.07
C VAL A 71 33.48 21.11 20.81
N THR A 72 32.61 20.10 20.64
CA THR A 72 32.78 18.76 21.21
C THR A 72 32.41 17.70 20.19
N VAL A 73 33.17 16.60 20.13
CA VAL A 73 32.91 15.46 19.20
C VAL A 73 32.58 14.22 20.01
N SER A 74 31.52 13.56 19.66
CA SER A 74 31.07 12.27 20.25
C SER A 74 30.26 11.46 19.25
N ASP A 75 30.58 10.17 19.09
CA ASP A 75 29.79 9.19 18.36
C ASP A 75 29.28 9.58 16.94
N GLY A 76 30.13 10.25 16.14
CA GLY A 76 29.79 10.71 14.81
C GLY A 76 28.95 11.99 14.76
N GLU A 77 28.91 12.70 15.86
CA GLU A 77 28.29 14.03 15.99
C GLU A 77 29.26 15.05 16.54
N VAL A 78 29.27 16.25 15.97
CA VAL A 78 29.95 17.42 16.52
C VAL A 78 28.92 18.38 17.05
N ASN A 79 29.05 18.78 18.29
CA ASN A 79 28.24 19.82 18.94
C ASN A 79 29.08 21.10 19.09
N PHE A 80 28.47 22.25 18.85
CA PHE A 80 29.14 23.56 18.94
C PHE A 80 28.14 24.68 19.18
N THR A 81 28.63 25.81 19.66
CA THR A 81 27.85 27.03 19.84
C THR A 81 28.33 28.09 18.84
N VAL A 82 27.40 28.82 18.24
CA VAL A 82 27.66 29.94 17.33
C VAL A 82 27.19 31.23 18.00
N GLU A 83 28.07 32.21 18.18
CA GLU A 83 27.70 33.52 18.70
C GLU A 83 26.85 34.32 17.69
N ALA A 84 26.05 35.26 18.18
CA ALA A 84 25.27 36.15 17.31
C ALA A 84 26.18 36.94 16.36
N ASN A 85 25.75 37.08 15.11
CA ASN A 85 26.37 37.96 14.14
C ASN A 85 25.74 39.37 14.21
N PRO A 86 26.38 40.36 14.83
CA PRO A 86 25.83 41.70 14.91
C PRO A 86 25.93 42.49 13.60
N GLY A 87 26.69 41.98 12.62
CA GLY A 87 26.89 42.63 11.33
C GLY A 87 25.71 42.41 10.38
N GLU A 88 25.55 43.29 9.41
CA GLU A 88 24.52 43.17 8.38
C GLU A 88 24.84 42.11 7.32
N GLU A 89 26.13 41.83 7.12
CA GLU A 89 26.60 40.87 6.11
C GLU A 89 26.77 39.47 6.71
N PRO A 90 26.54 38.42 5.89
CA PRO A 90 26.82 37.04 6.29
C PRO A 90 28.32 36.84 6.52
N ARG A 91 28.65 35.87 7.40
CA ARG A 91 30.03 35.46 7.66
C ARG A 91 30.20 33.96 7.57
N ASP A 92 31.37 33.51 7.11
CA ASP A 92 31.78 32.11 7.07
C ASP A 92 32.84 31.86 8.14
N GLY A 93 32.72 30.70 8.80
CA GLY A 93 33.70 30.20 9.75
C GLY A 93 33.88 28.70 9.59
N LYS A 94 34.81 28.13 10.33
CA LYS A 94 35.24 26.76 10.18
C LYS A 94 35.39 26.06 11.52
N ILE A 95 35.05 24.78 11.52
CA ILE A 95 35.44 23.82 12.55
C ILE A 95 36.41 22.85 11.88
N ARG A 96 37.65 22.80 12.39
CA ARG A 96 38.70 21.93 11.85
C ARG A 96 38.71 20.61 12.57
N PHE A 97 38.51 19.55 11.82
CA PHE A 97 38.68 18.19 12.27
C PHE A 97 40.10 17.71 12.03
N SER A 98 40.67 17.02 13.01
CA SER A 98 42.05 16.52 12.98
C SER A 98 42.05 15.05 13.44
N VAL A 99 42.88 14.23 12.81
CA VAL A 99 43.13 12.85 13.23
C VAL A 99 44.27 12.85 14.26
N SER A 100 44.06 12.21 15.41
CA SER A 100 45.06 12.13 16.46
C SER A 100 46.36 11.44 15.97
N GLY A 101 47.46 12.14 16.08
CA GLY A 101 48.79 11.65 15.69
C GLY A 101 49.11 11.73 14.19
N ASP A 102 48.33 12.45 13.42
CA ASP A 102 48.57 12.72 11.99
C ASP A 102 48.37 14.22 11.66
N SER A 103 48.93 14.65 10.53
CA SER A 103 48.77 16.00 10.04
C SER A 103 47.53 16.24 9.17
N TYR A 104 46.73 15.20 8.92
CA TYR A 104 45.55 15.32 8.08
C TYR A 104 44.42 16.06 8.78
N THR A 105 43.84 17.05 8.09
CA THR A 105 42.73 17.86 8.59
C THR A 105 41.61 17.98 7.54
N GLN A 106 40.38 18.14 8.00
CA GLN A 106 39.19 18.41 7.15
C GLN A 106 38.36 19.52 7.82
N ASP A 107 37.96 20.53 7.06
CA ASP A 107 37.15 21.62 7.58
C ASP A 107 35.64 21.40 7.34
N LEU A 108 34.85 21.62 8.37
CA LEU A 108 33.41 21.83 8.31
C LEU A 108 33.15 23.34 8.28
N THR A 109 32.49 23.81 7.23
CA THR A 109 32.16 25.24 7.08
C THR A 109 30.88 25.57 7.82
N VAL A 110 30.88 26.65 8.59
CA VAL A 110 29.69 27.24 9.22
C VAL A 110 29.42 28.60 8.57
N ARG A 111 28.28 28.74 7.90
CA ARG A 111 27.85 29.98 7.25
C ARG A 111 26.73 30.63 8.05
N GLN A 112 26.99 31.81 8.61
CA GLN A 112 26.03 32.57 9.40
C GLN A 112 25.49 33.78 8.64
N THR A 113 24.17 33.98 8.65
CA THR A 113 23.54 35.15 8.03
C THR A 113 23.80 36.42 8.82
N GLY A 114 23.71 37.58 8.14
CA GLY A 114 23.77 38.88 8.81
C GLY A 114 22.45 39.26 9.50
N ASN A 115 22.53 40.19 10.46
CA ASN A 115 21.41 40.56 11.34
C ASN A 115 20.29 41.39 10.62
N SER A 116 20.54 41.91 9.41
CA SER A 116 19.55 42.67 8.63
C SER A 116 18.61 41.82 7.78
N SER A 117 18.79 40.49 7.75
CA SER A 117 18.01 39.60 6.87
C SER A 117 16.60 39.35 7.42
N LYS A 118 15.62 40.16 7.01
CA LYS A 118 14.21 39.91 7.27
C LYS A 118 13.77 38.58 6.68
N LEU A 119 12.78 37.95 7.32
CA LEU A 119 12.19 36.72 6.81
C LEU A 119 11.56 36.95 5.40
N LYS A 120 12.09 36.26 4.44
CA LYS A 120 11.56 36.21 3.05
C LYS A 120 11.42 34.79 2.59
N VAL A 121 10.32 34.54 1.87
CA VAL A 121 10.10 33.31 1.09
C VAL A 121 10.17 33.65 -0.40
N GLU A 122 10.85 32.84 -1.18
CA GLU A 122 11.00 33.07 -2.63
C GLU A 122 9.65 33.10 -3.37
N LYS A 123 8.70 32.26 -2.92
CA LYS A 123 7.37 32.13 -3.52
C LYS A 123 6.29 32.30 -2.45
N THR A 124 5.34 33.17 -2.70
CA THR A 124 4.16 33.38 -1.82
C THR A 124 2.91 32.66 -2.33
N LYS A 125 2.97 32.13 -3.56
CA LYS A 125 1.91 31.32 -4.18
C LYS A 125 2.55 30.14 -4.91
N VAL A 126 1.98 28.95 -4.72
CA VAL A 126 2.46 27.70 -5.30
C VAL A 126 1.27 26.90 -5.81
N ALA A 127 1.40 26.33 -7.01
CA ALA A 127 0.44 25.36 -7.55
C ALA A 127 1.16 24.01 -7.72
N LEU A 128 0.68 22.98 -7.02
CA LEU A 128 1.24 21.64 -7.02
C LEU A 128 0.46 20.71 -7.95
N ALA A 129 1.14 19.72 -8.49
CA ALA A 129 0.58 18.73 -9.40
C ALA A 129 -0.46 17.83 -8.72
N THR A 130 -1.44 17.36 -9.49
CA THR A 130 -2.52 16.46 -9.03
C THR A 130 -1.99 15.15 -8.44
N LYS A 131 -0.95 14.56 -9.03
CA LYS A 131 -0.32 13.32 -8.55
C LYS A 131 0.58 13.49 -7.33
N GLY A 132 0.65 14.73 -6.79
CA GLY A 132 1.56 15.07 -5.72
C GLY A 132 2.98 15.30 -6.22
N GLU A 133 3.74 16.06 -5.46
CA GLU A 133 5.15 16.35 -5.75
C GLU A 133 5.87 16.87 -4.52
N ARG A 134 7.20 16.95 -4.63
CA ARG A 134 8.06 17.67 -3.71
C ARG A 134 8.54 18.95 -4.37
N LEU A 135 8.51 20.05 -3.63
CA LEU A 135 8.95 21.36 -4.09
C LEU A 135 9.80 22.04 -3.01
N GLU A 136 10.97 22.51 -3.40
CA GLU A 136 11.82 23.31 -2.54
C GLU A 136 11.58 24.80 -2.77
N ILE A 137 11.54 25.57 -1.69
CA ILE A 137 11.35 27.02 -1.69
C ILE A 137 12.46 27.63 -0.86
N LYS A 138 13.17 28.60 -1.45
CA LYS A 138 14.21 29.33 -0.73
C LYS A 138 13.60 30.22 0.35
N VAL A 139 14.18 30.15 1.54
CA VAL A 139 13.85 31.01 2.69
C VAL A 139 15.08 31.77 3.06
N THR A 140 14.96 33.08 3.24
CA THR A 140 16.00 33.93 3.80
C THR A 140 15.53 34.45 5.15
N SER A 141 16.33 34.31 6.19
CA SER A 141 16.00 34.77 7.54
C SER A 141 17.27 35.02 8.32
N GLY A 142 17.29 36.08 9.12
CA GLY A 142 18.32 36.32 10.11
C GLY A 142 18.18 35.50 11.40
N GLU A 143 17.09 34.78 11.55
CA GLU A 143 16.79 33.91 12.68
C GLU A 143 16.46 32.49 12.21
N ASN A 144 16.55 31.54 13.13
CA ASN A 144 15.93 30.22 12.89
C ASN A 144 14.43 30.38 12.66
N TRP A 145 13.88 29.50 11.88
CA TRP A 145 12.47 29.53 11.50
C TRP A 145 11.86 28.12 11.48
N THR A 146 10.55 28.06 11.58
CA THR A 146 9.74 26.85 11.43
C THR A 146 8.70 27.07 10.36
N ALA A 147 8.16 25.97 9.83
CA ALA A 147 7.05 26.01 8.88
C ALA A 147 5.92 25.07 9.33
N THR A 148 4.68 25.48 9.07
CA THR A 148 3.49 24.69 9.34
C THR A 148 2.52 24.81 8.18
N ALA A 149 1.88 23.69 7.79
CA ALA A 149 0.84 23.64 6.77
C ALA A 149 -0.54 23.41 7.42
N THR A 150 -1.61 23.97 6.82
CA THR A 150 -2.99 23.81 7.32
C THR A 150 -3.71 22.59 6.78
N GLY A 151 -3.22 21.92 5.74
CA GLY A 151 -3.90 20.79 5.11
C GLY A 151 -3.20 19.45 5.41
N GLU A 152 -3.94 18.41 5.75
CA GLU A 152 -3.37 17.05 5.99
C GLU A 152 -2.74 16.40 4.74
N TRP A 153 -3.07 16.92 3.57
CA TRP A 153 -2.52 16.49 2.29
C TRP A 153 -1.15 17.09 1.97
N LEU A 154 -0.74 18.15 2.74
CA LEU A 154 0.47 18.93 2.52
C LEU A 154 1.35 18.89 3.76
N THR A 155 2.62 18.51 3.57
CA THR A 155 3.66 18.61 4.60
C THR A 155 4.58 19.77 4.24
N ALA A 156 4.96 20.56 5.25
CA ALA A 156 5.93 21.67 5.12
C ALA A 156 7.04 21.47 6.17
N GLU A 157 8.23 21.17 5.68
CA GLU A 157 9.38 20.85 6.54
C GLU A 157 10.57 21.77 6.23
N ARG A 158 11.25 22.23 7.28
CA ARG A 158 12.53 22.90 7.12
C ARG A 158 13.58 21.86 6.77
N LYS A 159 14.04 21.86 5.51
CA LYS A 159 15.11 20.97 5.05
C LYS A 159 16.48 21.39 5.61
N ASN A 160 16.74 22.70 5.61
CA ASN A 160 17.90 23.33 6.20
C ASN A 160 17.59 24.81 6.53
N SER A 161 18.57 25.60 6.90
CA SER A 161 18.34 27.01 7.29
C SER A 161 17.84 27.92 6.18
N THR A 162 18.01 27.54 4.91
CA THR A 162 17.63 28.36 3.74
C THR A 162 16.60 27.67 2.84
N THR A 163 16.13 26.46 3.17
CA THR A 163 15.27 25.68 2.29
C THR A 163 14.09 25.10 3.05
N LEU A 164 12.90 25.46 2.61
CA LEU A 164 11.63 24.84 2.96
C LEU A 164 11.31 23.78 1.90
N GLU A 165 11.03 22.54 2.31
CA GLU A 165 10.49 21.50 1.46
C GLU A 165 8.98 21.39 1.68
N LEU A 166 8.21 21.46 0.61
CA LEU A 166 6.80 21.12 0.56
C LEU A 166 6.64 19.73 -0.06
N TYR A 167 5.84 18.88 0.56
CA TYR A 167 5.46 17.59 0.00
C TYR A 167 3.94 17.47 -0.03
N ALA A 168 3.38 17.35 -1.22
CA ALA A 168 1.95 17.08 -1.43
C ALA A 168 1.72 15.61 -1.75
N LYS A 169 0.76 14.99 -1.06
CA LYS A 169 0.22 13.67 -1.41
C LYS A 169 -0.60 13.78 -2.70
N PRO A 170 -0.83 12.66 -3.45
CA PRO A 170 -1.76 12.66 -4.58
C PRO A 170 -3.16 13.13 -4.19
N ASN A 171 -3.77 13.96 -5.03
CA ASN A 171 -5.13 14.47 -4.82
C ASN A 171 -6.16 13.55 -5.47
N PHE A 172 -6.74 12.67 -4.70
CA PHE A 172 -7.81 11.78 -5.16
C PHE A 172 -9.21 12.37 -4.97
N SER A 173 -9.36 13.55 -4.36
CA SER A 173 -10.67 14.13 -4.04
C SER A 173 -11.47 14.57 -5.28
N GLY A 174 -10.80 14.89 -6.38
CA GLY A 174 -11.40 15.49 -7.57
C GLY A 174 -11.72 16.99 -7.45
N ASN A 175 -11.35 17.61 -6.32
CA ASN A 175 -11.50 19.03 -6.08
C ASN A 175 -10.13 19.69 -5.95
N VAL A 176 -10.05 20.97 -6.32
CA VAL A 176 -8.84 21.76 -6.03
C VAL A 176 -8.69 21.88 -4.52
N LEU A 177 -7.52 21.50 -4.01
CA LEU A 177 -7.19 21.63 -2.60
C LEU A 177 -6.42 22.93 -2.36
N ASN A 178 -6.68 23.58 -1.24
CA ASN A 178 -6.04 24.82 -0.82
C ASN A 178 -5.49 24.66 0.59
N ALA A 179 -4.30 25.18 0.82
CA ALA A 179 -3.67 25.24 2.14
C ALA A 179 -2.80 26.48 2.26
N ASP A 180 -2.60 26.92 3.49
CA ASP A 180 -1.63 27.94 3.84
C ASP A 180 -0.42 27.28 4.50
N VAL A 181 0.77 27.69 4.05
CA VAL A 181 2.01 27.39 4.75
C VAL A 181 2.50 28.66 5.41
N THR A 182 2.60 28.60 6.74
CA THR A 182 3.15 29.70 7.53
C THR A 182 4.60 29.39 7.89
N VAL A 183 5.51 30.24 7.45
CA VAL A 183 6.92 30.26 7.88
C VAL A 183 7.05 31.34 8.95
N GLN A 184 7.60 31.00 10.11
CA GLN A 184 7.70 31.91 11.24
C GLN A 184 9.09 31.83 11.88
N THR A 185 9.69 32.98 12.22
CA THR A 185 10.95 33.04 12.95
C THR A 185 10.81 32.49 14.37
N SER A 186 11.91 32.04 14.94
CA SER A 186 11.94 31.48 16.32
C SER A 186 11.49 32.48 17.38
N SER A 187 11.76 33.78 17.16
CA SER A 187 11.26 34.87 18.02
C SER A 187 9.75 35.10 17.86
N GLY A 188 9.13 34.59 16.83
CA GLY A 188 7.72 34.84 16.49
C GLY A 188 7.45 36.23 15.91
N LYS A 189 8.46 37.06 15.76
CA LYS A 189 8.33 38.48 15.32
C LYS A 189 7.99 38.60 13.84
N GLU A 190 8.50 37.69 13.02
CA GLU A 190 8.27 37.72 11.57
C GLU A 190 7.56 36.46 11.10
N LYS A 191 6.63 36.66 10.18
CA LYS A 191 5.84 35.59 9.54
C LYS A 191 5.72 35.83 8.04
N ALA A 192 5.80 34.78 7.28
CA ALA A 192 5.49 34.78 5.85
C ALA A 192 4.49 33.65 5.55
N THR A 193 3.51 33.93 4.70
CA THR A 193 2.50 32.92 4.30
C THR A 193 2.68 32.61 2.82
N ILE A 194 2.66 31.30 2.53
CA ILE A 194 2.65 30.78 1.16
C ILE A 194 1.28 30.17 0.93
N LYS A 195 0.54 30.68 -0.04
CA LYS A 195 -0.72 30.11 -0.50
C LYS A 195 -0.41 28.92 -1.43
N VAL A 196 -0.83 27.74 -1.04
CA VAL A 196 -0.59 26.51 -1.79
C VAL A 196 -1.91 25.98 -2.34
N THR A 197 -1.94 25.72 -3.64
CA THR A 197 -3.05 25.07 -4.29
C THR A 197 -2.57 23.74 -4.89
N GLN A 198 -3.40 22.70 -4.86
CA GLN A 198 -3.14 21.47 -5.59
C GLN A 198 -4.26 21.26 -6.61
N LYS A 199 -3.88 21.03 -7.86
CA LYS A 199 -4.80 20.82 -8.97
C LYS A 199 -5.66 19.57 -8.77
N ALA A 200 -6.84 19.58 -9.40
CA ALA A 200 -7.64 18.40 -9.65
C ALA A 200 -7.72 18.21 -11.16
N ASP A 201 -7.24 17.07 -11.65
CA ASP A 201 -7.26 16.74 -13.08
C ASP A 201 -7.52 15.23 -13.24
N ASP A 202 -8.75 14.89 -13.59
CA ASP A 202 -9.17 13.51 -13.80
C ASP A 202 -8.43 12.84 -14.97
N ALA A 203 -7.95 13.63 -15.95
CA ALA A 203 -7.18 13.10 -17.07
C ALA A 203 -5.87 12.45 -16.61
N GLU A 204 -5.25 12.96 -15.55
CA GLU A 204 -4.05 12.36 -14.96
C GLU A 204 -4.30 10.98 -14.31
N PHE A 205 -5.58 10.69 -14.00
CA PHE A 205 -6.04 9.40 -13.49
C PHE A 205 -6.87 8.64 -14.54
N GLY A 206 -6.56 8.79 -15.82
CA GLY A 206 -7.23 8.07 -16.91
C GLY A 206 -8.70 8.39 -17.08
N GLY A 207 -9.17 9.50 -16.52
CA GLY A 207 -10.57 9.91 -16.52
C GLY A 207 -11.40 9.29 -15.39
N ALA A 208 -10.77 8.79 -14.32
CA ALA A 208 -11.47 8.34 -13.12
C ALA A 208 -12.16 9.50 -12.41
N SER A 209 -13.40 9.28 -11.98
CA SER A 209 -14.28 10.32 -11.40
C SER A 209 -14.54 10.14 -9.92
N THR A 210 -14.25 8.94 -9.34
CA THR A 210 -14.37 8.70 -7.92
C THR A 210 -13.00 8.77 -7.21
N PRO A 211 -12.95 9.09 -5.91
CA PRO A 211 -11.69 9.03 -5.14
C PRO A 211 -11.01 7.65 -5.22
N GLN A 212 -11.80 6.58 -5.07
CA GLN A 212 -11.32 5.20 -5.15
C GLN A 212 -10.77 4.87 -6.54
N GLY A 213 -11.45 5.33 -7.60
CA GLY A 213 -11.01 5.13 -8.99
C GLY A 213 -9.69 5.84 -9.26
N ARG A 214 -9.52 7.09 -8.82
CA ARG A 214 -8.26 7.85 -8.97
C ARG A 214 -7.13 7.17 -8.20
N GLU A 215 -7.38 6.72 -6.98
CA GLU A 215 -6.41 5.99 -6.18
C GLU A 215 -6.01 4.66 -6.85
N PHE A 216 -7.00 3.90 -7.35
CA PHE A 216 -6.76 2.65 -8.08
C PHE A 216 -5.88 2.89 -9.32
N VAL A 217 -6.22 3.88 -10.15
CA VAL A 217 -5.43 4.22 -11.34
C VAL A 217 -4.00 4.61 -10.96
N TYR A 218 -3.83 5.44 -9.94
CA TYR A 218 -2.51 5.88 -9.47
C TYR A 218 -1.66 4.70 -8.99
N LYS A 219 -2.21 3.86 -8.11
CA LYS A 219 -1.51 2.70 -7.54
C LYS A 219 -1.30 1.55 -8.54
N SER A 220 -2.10 1.51 -9.61
CA SER A 220 -2.02 0.47 -10.63
C SER A 220 -0.77 0.54 -11.52
N ASN A 221 0.01 1.63 -11.39
CA ASN A 221 1.28 1.84 -12.08
C ASN A 221 1.20 1.58 -13.60
N GLY A 222 0.21 2.21 -14.25
CA GLY A 222 0.03 2.13 -15.70
C GLY A 222 -0.84 0.97 -16.20
N LEU A 223 -1.40 0.13 -15.33
CA LEU A 223 -2.40 -0.87 -15.71
C LEU A 223 -3.63 -0.22 -16.36
N VAL A 224 -4.08 0.90 -15.82
CA VAL A 224 -5.25 1.62 -16.35
C VAL A 224 -4.79 2.77 -17.23
N THR A 225 -5.05 2.69 -18.53
CA THR A 225 -4.77 3.79 -19.47
C THR A 225 -5.97 4.70 -19.68
N LYS A 226 -7.19 4.15 -19.55
CA LYS A 226 -8.44 4.90 -19.66
C LYS A 226 -9.54 4.22 -18.87
N VAL A 227 -10.21 4.95 -18.00
CA VAL A 227 -11.45 4.52 -17.34
C VAL A 227 -12.63 4.72 -18.30
N ILE A 228 -13.50 3.73 -18.41
CA ILE A 228 -14.70 3.76 -19.25
C ILE A 228 -15.95 3.98 -18.40
N ALA A 229 -16.01 3.29 -17.27
CA ALA A 229 -17.06 3.43 -16.27
C ALA A 229 -16.51 2.95 -14.92
N GLU A 230 -17.00 3.54 -13.86
CA GLU A 230 -16.69 3.11 -12.50
C GLU A 230 -17.82 3.42 -11.54
N SER A 231 -17.83 2.71 -10.43
CA SER A 231 -18.72 2.93 -9.31
C SER A 231 -18.04 2.51 -8.02
N ALA A 232 -18.11 3.34 -7.00
CA ALA A 232 -17.62 3.04 -5.66
C ALA A 232 -18.72 3.38 -4.66
N TYR A 233 -19.12 2.41 -3.84
CA TYR A 233 -20.24 2.57 -2.91
C TYR A 233 -20.10 1.67 -1.69
N ASN A 234 -20.76 2.08 -0.60
CA ASN A 234 -20.87 1.23 0.59
C ASN A 234 -22.02 0.25 0.40
N VAL A 235 -21.76 -1.04 0.59
CA VAL A 235 -22.78 -2.10 0.65
C VAL A 235 -23.40 -2.16 2.04
N GLY A 236 -22.62 -1.82 3.03
CA GLY A 236 -22.97 -1.70 4.44
C GLY A 236 -21.81 -1.09 5.21
N ASP A 237 -21.98 -0.89 6.52
CA ASP A 237 -20.88 -0.51 7.37
C ASP A 237 -19.76 -1.55 7.26
N HIS A 238 -18.51 -1.12 7.13
CA HIS A 238 -17.34 -1.99 6.96
C HIS A 238 -17.28 -2.80 5.66
N VAL A 239 -18.18 -2.55 4.69
CA VAL A 239 -18.21 -3.26 3.41
C VAL A 239 -18.34 -2.28 2.26
N LYS A 240 -17.29 -2.19 1.45
CA LYS A 240 -17.24 -1.33 0.26
C LYS A 240 -17.22 -2.18 -1.01
N ALA A 241 -17.89 -1.69 -2.04
CA ALA A 241 -17.81 -2.23 -3.38
C ALA A 241 -17.13 -1.22 -4.31
N PHE A 242 -16.28 -1.74 -5.18
CA PHE A 242 -15.64 -1.00 -6.25
C PHE A 242 -15.78 -1.77 -7.56
N GLU A 243 -16.29 -1.12 -8.56
CA GLU A 243 -16.49 -1.67 -9.91
C GLU A 243 -15.82 -0.74 -10.90
N MET A 244 -15.00 -1.27 -11.81
CA MET A 244 -14.36 -0.45 -12.84
C MET A 244 -14.27 -1.19 -14.16
N GLN A 245 -14.70 -0.51 -15.22
CA GLN A 245 -14.42 -0.89 -16.60
C GLN A 245 -13.35 0.04 -17.16
N PHE A 246 -12.26 -0.54 -17.67
CA PHE A 246 -11.12 0.24 -18.13
C PHE A 246 -10.44 -0.36 -19.37
N ARG A 247 -9.54 0.41 -19.94
CA ARG A 247 -8.64 0.00 -21.03
C ARG A 247 -7.22 -0.12 -20.49
N ASN A 248 -6.49 -1.11 -21.02
CA ASN A 248 -5.07 -1.28 -20.77
C ASN A 248 -4.33 -1.50 -22.09
N GLN A 249 -3.10 -1.02 -22.16
CA GLN A 249 -2.20 -1.29 -23.27
C GLN A 249 -1.52 -2.66 -23.07
N VAL A 250 -1.78 -3.60 -23.97
CA VAL A 250 -1.17 -4.93 -23.94
C VAL A 250 -0.41 -5.12 -25.28
N GLY A 251 0.90 -5.02 -25.23
CA GLY A 251 1.72 -4.96 -26.44
C GLY A 251 1.32 -3.76 -27.31
N SER A 252 0.98 -4.01 -28.58
CA SER A 252 0.50 -2.98 -29.53
C SER A 252 -1.03 -2.75 -29.48
N SER A 253 -1.77 -3.50 -28.64
CA SER A 253 -3.24 -3.48 -28.62
C SER A 253 -3.78 -2.89 -27.34
N ILE A 254 -4.91 -2.17 -27.45
CA ILE A 254 -5.68 -1.69 -26.30
C ILE A 254 -6.77 -2.72 -25.99
N LYS A 255 -6.77 -3.24 -24.78
CA LYS A 255 -7.69 -4.30 -24.33
C LYS A 255 -8.62 -3.83 -23.22
N PRO A 256 -9.90 -4.27 -23.22
CA PRO A 256 -10.87 -3.93 -22.17
C PRO A 256 -10.80 -4.91 -21.01
N TYR A 257 -11.03 -4.37 -19.82
CA TYR A 257 -11.16 -5.10 -18.56
C TYR A 257 -12.35 -4.59 -17.76
N SER A 258 -13.01 -5.49 -17.03
CA SER A 258 -14.07 -5.16 -16.07
C SER A 258 -13.79 -5.90 -14.78
N ILE A 259 -13.57 -5.16 -13.71
CA ILE A 259 -13.25 -5.66 -12.37
C ILE A 259 -14.36 -5.30 -11.39
N PHE A 260 -14.56 -6.15 -10.41
CA PHE A 260 -15.52 -6.02 -9.32
C PHE A 260 -14.85 -6.47 -8.04
N LEU A 261 -14.81 -5.61 -7.04
CA LEU A 261 -14.10 -5.85 -5.78
C LEU A 261 -14.98 -5.51 -4.59
N PHE A 262 -15.03 -6.39 -3.60
CA PHE A 262 -15.43 -6.04 -2.25
C PHE A 262 -14.19 -5.86 -1.36
N GLU A 263 -14.14 -4.77 -0.62
CA GLU A 263 -13.26 -4.59 0.53
C GLU A 263 -14.11 -4.73 1.79
N VAL A 264 -13.76 -5.71 2.62
CA VAL A 264 -14.48 -6.07 3.84
C VAL A 264 -13.55 -5.88 5.03
N ASP A 265 -13.87 -4.94 5.90
CA ASP A 265 -13.22 -4.85 7.22
C ASP A 265 -13.90 -5.87 8.13
N VAL A 266 -13.17 -6.93 8.48
CA VAL A 266 -13.69 -7.98 9.36
C VAL A 266 -13.73 -7.44 10.79
N THR A 267 -14.90 -7.50 11.39
CA THR A 267 -15.17 -7.03 12.77
C THR A 267 -15.95 -8.09 13.53
N LYS A 268 -16.25 -7.84 14.81
CA LYS A 268 -17.15 -8.72 15.56
C LYS A 268 -18.54 -8.85 14.94
N ASP A 269 -18.97 -7.83 14.17
CA ASP A 269 -20.33 -7.74 13.61
C ASP A 269 -20.36 -8.02 12.10
N VAL A 270 -19.23 -7.90 11.40
CA VAL A 270 -19.10 -8.20 9.95
C VAL A 270 -18.12 -9.32 9.74
N THR A 271 -18.56 -10.39 9.07
CA THR A 271 -17.76 -11.58 8.82
C THR A 271 -18.11 -12.21 7.46
N ILE A 272 -17.44 -13.30 7.12
CA ILE A 272 -17.70 -14.07 5.91
C ILE A 272 -18.13 -15.49 6.31
N LEU A 273 -19.26 -15.92 5.79
CA LEU A 273 -19.79 -17.28 5.96
C LEU A 273 -19.66 -18.06 4.66
N ALA A 274 -19.33 -19.33 4.77
CA ALA A 274 -19.43 -20.26 3.65
C ALA A 274 -20.91 -20.56 3.35
N SER A 275 -21.33 -20.38 2.10
CA SER A 275 -22.69 -20.73 1.66
C SER A 275 -22.71 -22.09 0.98
N CYS A 276 -23.86 -22.74 1.01
CA CYS A 276 -24.12 -24.00 0.30
C CYS A 276 -25.62 -24.10 -0.05
N SER A 277 -25.98 -25.11 -0.81
CA SER A 277 -27.36 -25.31 -1.24
C SER A 277 -28.33 -25.35 -0.05
N ASN A 278 -29.36 -24.51 -0.12
CA ASN A 278 -30.40 -24.39 0.90
C ASN A 278 -29.83 -24.06 2.32
N ASP A 279 -28.62 -23.49 2.44
CA ASP A 279 -27.90 -23.28 3.70
C ASP A 279 -27.86 -24.55 4.58
N ASP A 280 -27.78 -25.72 3.93
CA ASP A 280 -27.82 -27.05 4.55
C ASP A 280 -26.45 -27.74 4.39
N PRO A 281 -25.69 -27.96 5.50
CA PRO A 281 -24.45 -28.71 5.46
C PRO A 281 -24.53 -30.09 4.80
N ALA A 282 -25.68 -30.75 4.86
CA ALA A 282 -25.91 -32.07 4.23
C ALA A 282 -25.88 -32.01 2.70
N SER A 283 -25.99 -30.82 2.09
CA SER A 283 -25.84 -30.63 0.65
C SER A 283 -24.42 -30.85 0.13
N ILE A 284 -23.42 -30.81 1.01
CA ILE A 284 -22.00 -31.01 0.68
C ILE A 284 -21.62 -32.45 0.98
N LYS A 285 -21.15 -33.15 -0.04
CA LYS A 285 -20.75 -34.55 0.07
C LYS A 285 -19.26 -34.70 0.30
N LYS A 286 -18.89 -35.75 1.06
CA LYS A 286 -17.53 -35.99 1.53
C LYS A 286 -16.72 -36.86 0.59
N THR A 287 -17.36 -37.63 -0.23
CA THR A 287 -16.74 -38.63 -1.09
C THR A 287 -17.24 -38.52 -2.52
N ASP A 288 -16.53 -39.13 -3.45
CA ASP A 288 -16.92 -39.27 -4.87
C ASP A 288 -18.09 -40.25 -5.15
N LYS A 289 -18.60 -40.89 -4.10
CA LYS A 289 -19.77 -41.77 -4.16
C LYS A 289 -21.08 -41.07 -3.80
N GLU A 290 -21.02 -39.83 -3.36
CA GLU A 290 -22.15 -39.02 -2.94
C GLU A 290 -22.21 -37.75 -3.77
N GLU A 291 -23.38 -37.28 -4.16
CA GLU A 291 -23.55 -36.08 -4.96
C GLU A 291 -23.61 -34.81 -4.10
N THR A 292 -22.81 -33.79 -4.42
CA THR A 292 -22.99 -32.45 -3.89
C THR A 292 -24.09 -31.72 -4.63
N ILE A 293 -25.06 -31.18 -3.90
CA ILE A 293 -26.21 -30.46 -4.48
C ILE A 293 -25.78 -29.07 -4.90
N LEU A 294 -25.91 -28.76 -6.18
CA LEU A 294 -25.55 -27.44 -6.74
C LEU A 294 -26.81 -26.57 -6.85
N THR A 295 -26.67 -25.32 -6.40
CA THR A 295 -27.63 -24.23 -6.61
C THR A 295 -26.92 -22.95 -6.99
N THR A 296 -27.65 -21.95 -7.49
CA THR A 296 -27.01 -20.66 -7.77
C THR A 296 -26.55 -19.99 -6.48
N ILE A 297 -25.50 -19.17 -6.53
CA ILE A 297 -25.04 -18.40 -5.34
C ILE A 297 -26.14 -17.51 -4.80
N ARG A 298 -26.98 -16.97 -5.69
CA ARG A 298 -28.20 -16.21 -5.31
C ARG A 298 -29.16 -17.05 -4.47
N ASP A 299 -29.40 -18.30 -4.85
CA ASP A 299 -30.27 -19.21 -4.09
C ASP A 299 -29.68 -19.54 -2.73
N GLN A 300 -28.37 -19.76 -2.66
CA GLN A 300 -27.66 -20.02 -1.42
C GLN A 300 -27.73 -18.81 -0.45
N PHE A 301 -27.53 -17.60 -0.94
CA PHE A 301 -27.64 -16.38 -0.12
C PHE A 301 -29.09 -16.11 0.32
N TYR A 302 -30.06 -16.32 -0.55
CA TYR A 302 -31.45 -16.21 -0.20
C TYR A 302 -31.87 -17.24 0.88
N ALA A 303 -31.42 -18.50 0.76
CA ALA A 303 -31.67 -19.53 1.77
C ALA A 303 -31.02 -19.18 3.11
N MET A 304 -29.75 -18.72 3.10
CA MET A 304 -29.03 -18.26 4.30
C MET A 304 -29.77 -17.10 4.98
N GLN A 305 -30.18 -16.08 4.21
CA GLN A 305 -30.92 -14.93 4.75
C GLN A 305 -32.23 -15.32 5.43
N ASN A 306 -32.92 -16.32 4.89
CA ASN A 306 -34.24 -16.77 5.44
C ASN A 306 -34.07 -17.72 6.64
N LYS A 307 -33.01 -18.52 6.67
CA LYS A 307 -32.80 -19.52 7.72
C LYS A 307 -32.01 -19.01 8.90
N ARG A 308 -31.32 -17.87 8.75
CA ARG A 308 -30.46 -17.24 9.78
C ARG A 308 -30.97 -15.85 10.10
N PRO A 309 -31.98 -15.71 10.97
CA PRO A 309 -32.53 -14.41 11.34
C PRO A 309 -31.51 -13.49 12.03
N GLU A 310 -30.48 -14.07 12.66
CA GLU A 310 -29.39 -13.41 13.36
C GLU A 310 -28.37 -12.72 12.44
N VAL A 311 -28.41 -12.98 11.13
CA VAL A 311 -27.51 -12.34 10.17
C VAL A 311 -28.27 -11.64 9.06
N GLU A 312 -27.62 -10.67 8.45
CA GLU A 312 -28.01 -10.04 7.20
C GLU A 312 -26.94 -10.31 6.14
N VAL A 313 -27.31 -10.97 5.06
CA VAL A 313 -26.41 -11.18 3.91
C VAL A 313 -26.32 -9.88 3.11
N LEU A 314 -25.13 -9.31 2.99
CA LEU A 314 -24.88 -8.04 2.30
C LEU A 314 -24.46 -8.23 0.85
N CYS A 315 -23.51 -9.11 0.61
CA CYS A 315 -22.93 -9.36 -0.71
C CYS A 315 -22.10 -10.64 -0.70
N GLY A 316 -21.47 -10.98 -1.83
CA GLY A 316 -20.50 -12.05 -1.87
C GLY A 316 -20.22 -12.54 -3.28
N VAL A 317 -19.44 -13.64 -3.35
CA VAL A 317 -18.96 -14.25 -4.59
C VAL A 317 -19.08 -15.77 -4.53
N ASN A 318 -18.90 -16.44 -5.69
CA ASN A 318 -18.76 -17.89 -5.75
C ASN A 318 -17.48 -18.38 -5.06
N GLY A 319 -17.43 -19.68 -4.77
CA GLY A 319 -16.36 -20.31 -4.00
C GLY A 319 -15.49 -21.28 -4.79
N ASP A 320 -15.40 -22.51 -4.26
CA ASP A 320 -14.49 -23.56 -4.73
C ASP A 320 -14.87 -24.15 -6.08
N PHE A 321 -13.88 -24.74 -6.72
CA PHE A 321 -14.06 -25.64 -7.86
C PHE A 321 -14.76 -26.92 -7.45
N CYS A 322 -15.47 -27.53 -8.39
CA CYS A 322 -15.94 -28.91 -8.24
C CYS A 322 -15.72 -29.70 -9.52
N TYR A 323 -15.62 -31.01 -9.37
CA TYR A 323 -15.61 -31.92 -10.49
C TYR A 323 -17.05 -32.08 -11.04
N GLY A 324 -17.23 -31.71 -12.31
CA GLY A 324 -18.48 -31.97 -13.00
C GLY A 324 -18.55 -33.41 -13.56
N GLY A 325 -19.77 -33.86 -13.86
CA GLY A 325 -20.03 -35.12 -14.51
C GLY A 325 -20.33 -36.28 -13.57
N GLU A 326 -20.69 -37.40 -14.19
CA GLU A 326 -21.21 -38.60 -13.49
C GLU A 326 -20.14 -39.31 -12.64
N GLU A 327 -18.86 -39.19 -13.00
CA GLU A 327 -17.78 -39.93 -12.31
C GLU A 327 -17.45 -39.41 -10.91
N ARG A 328 -17.63 -38.11 -10.65
CA ARG A 328 -17.24 -37.48 -9.36
C ARG A 328 -18.34 -36.67 -8.67
N LEU A 329 -19.54 -36.70 -9.22
CA LEU A 329 -20.79 -36.22 -8.59
C LEU A 329 -20.65 -34.86 -7.93
N ASN A 330 -20.01 -33.89 -8.63
CA ASN A 330 -19.78 -32.52 -8.15
C ASN A 330 -18.93 -32.43 -6.86
N LEU A 331 -17.99 -33.36 -6.61
CA LEU A 331 -17.09 -33.31 -5.48
C LEU A 331 -16.26 -32.04 -5.53
N LEU A 332 -16.18 -31.34 -4.41
CA LEU A 332 -15.33 -30.16 -4.24
C LEU A 332 -13.84 -30.49 -4.42
N HIS A 333 -13.06 -29.54 -4.97
CA HIS A 333 -11.61 -29.68 -5.08
C HIS A 333 -10.89 -29.54 -3.74
N GLY A 334 -11.40 -28.72 -2.84
CA GLY A 334 -10.74 -28.34 -1.60
C GLY A 334 -11.60 -28.60 -0.36
N ILE A 335 -11.19 -27.94 0.69
CA ILE A 335 -11.73 -28.03 2.04
C ILE A 335 -13.02 -27.22 2.16
N MET A 336 -13.95 -27.68 3.00
CA MET A 336 -15.10 -26.89 3.37
C MET A 336 -15.44 -27.02 4.86
N TYR A 337 -15.58 -25.88 5.52
CA TYR A 337 -16.12 -25.73 6.87
C TYR A 337 -17.32 -24.81 6.86
N LYS A 338 -18.27 -25.13 7.73
CA LYS A 338 -19.43 -24.29 7.98
C LYS A 338 -19.78 -24.36 9.48
N ASP A 339 -19.91 -23.19 10.12
CA ASP A 339 -20.24 -23.08 11.54
C ASP A 339 -19.31 -23.89 12.46
N GLY A 340 -18.02 -23.93 12.15
CA GLY A 340 -17.01 -24.67 12.89
C GLY A 340 -17.01 -26.19 12.62
N VAL A 341 -17.89 -26.68 11.76
CA VAL A 341 -17.99 -28.10 11.38
C VAL A 341 -17.28 -28.33 10.05
N CYS A 342 -16.36 -29.31 10.04
CA CYS A 342 -15.70 -29.77 8.81
C CYS A 342 -16.68 -30.61 7.98
N LEU A 343 -17.05 -30.10 6.80
CA LEU A 343 -17.91 -30.80 5.85
C LEU A 343 -17.10 -31.65 4.87
N LYS A 344 -15.91 -31.21 4.51
CA LYS A 344 -14.97 -31.92 3.63
C LYS A 344 -13.53 -31.61 4.05
N ASP A 345 -12.70 -32.63 4.30
CA ASP A 345 -11.34 -32.57 4.83
C ASP A 345 -10.29 -33.12 3.85
N THR A 346 -10.50 -32.98 2.52
CA THR A 346 -9.57 -33.48 1.51
C THR A 346 -9.33 -32.46 0.41
N PHE A 347 -8.10 -32.49 -0.17
CA PHE A 347 -7.72 -31.68 -1.32
C PHE A 347 -7.70 -32.55 -2.59
N ASP A 348 -8.84 -32.70 -3.25
CA ASP A 348 -8.98 -33.57 -4.42
C ASP A 348 -8.52 -32.90 -5.72
N GLY A 349 -8.38 -31.57 -5.73
CA GLY A 349 -7.87 -30.79 -6.87
C GLY A 349 -6.34 -30.79 -7.02
N GLY A 350 -5.61 -31.59 -6.20
CA GLY A 350 -4.17 -31.77 -6.27
C GLY A 350 -3.35 -30.77 -5.43
N SER A 351 -2.03 -30.77 -5.61
CA SER A 351 -1.08 -30.00 -4.79
C SER A 351 -1.20 -28.48 -4.88
N VAL A 352 -1.88 -27.98 -5.91
CA VAL A 352 -2.13 -26.53 -6.09
C VAL A 352 -3.30 -26.02 -5.26
N CYS A 353 -4.07 -26.91 -4.60
CA CYS A 353 -5.20 -26.52 -3.77
C CYS A 353 -4.74 -25.79 -2.51
N THR A 354 -5.49 -24.77 -2.19
CA THR A 354 -5.35 -23.88 -1.03
C THR A 354 -6.71 -23.74 -0.36
N VAL A 355 -6.77 -23.00 0.74
CA VAL A 355 -8.02 -22.75 1.45
C VAL A 355 -8.07 -21.32 1.98
N PHE A 356 -9.19 -20.67 1.80
CA PHE A 356 -9.58 -19.46 2.53
C PHE A 356 -10.38 -19.88 3.76
N ALA A 357 -10.10 -19.29 4.92
CA ALA A 357 -10.79 -19.57 6.16
C ALA A 357 -11.03 -18.30 6.99
N MET A 358 -12.21 -18.22 7.60
CA MET A 358 -12.46 -17.42 8.79
C MET A 358 -12.13 -18.27 10.00
N MET A 359 -11.28 -17.78 10.87
CA MET A 359 -10.85 -18.46 12.08
C MET A 359 -11.81 -18.20 13.24
N LYS A 360 -11.81 -19.05 14.27
CA LYS A 360 -12.64 -18.89 15.48
C LYS A 360 -12.35 -17.64 16.27
N ASP A 361 -11.13 -17.07 16.13
CA ASP A 361 -10.74 -15.79 16.72
C ASP A 361 -11.25 -14.56 15.93
N GLY A 362 -11.94 -14.79 14.81
CA GLY A 362 -12.50 -13.76 13.96
C GLY A 362 -11.56 -13.27 12.85
N THR A 363 -10.32 -13.73 12.78
CA THR A 363 -9.39 -13.35 11.70
C THR A 363 -9.61 -14.18 10.45
N ALA A 364 -9.25 -13.60 9.30
CA ALA A 364 -9.24 -14.30 8.00
C ALA A 364 -7.83 -14.81 7.70
N LYS A 365 -7.72 -16.01 7.11
CA LYS A 365 -6.45 -16.60 6.67
C LYS A 365 -6.58 -17.30 5.33
N ILE A 366 -5.48 -17.29 4.59
CA ILE A 366 -5.27 -18.17 3.44
C ILE A 366 -4.15 -19.14 3.81
N MET A 367 -4.36 -20.42 3.52
CA MET A 367 -3.46 -21.47 3.91
C MET A 367 -3.21 -22.45 2.75
N ASN A 368 -1.98 -22.93 2.64
CA ASN A 368 -1.66 -24.13 1.87
C ASN A 368 -2.02 -25.40 2.68
N GLN A 369 -1.84 -26.58 2.06
CA GLN A 369 -2.20 -27.84 2.68
C GLN A 369 -1.47 -28.14 4.00
N SER A 370 -0.19 -27.77 4.10
CA SER A 370 0.62 -27.97 5.31
C SER A 370 0.15 -27.04 6.45
N GLN A 371 -0.09 -25.78 6.15
CA GLN A 371 -0.60 -24.81 7.12
C GLN A 371 -2.02 -25.20 7.60
N TYR A 372 -2.88 -25.64 6.68
CA TYR A 372 -4.22 -26.15 7.02
C TYR A 372 -4.15 -27.27 8.04
N ALA A 373 -3.29 -28.28 7.84
CA ALA A 373 -3.16 -29.41 8.75
C ALA A 373 -2.89 -29.00 10.20
N SER A 374 -2.14 -27.92 10.42
CA SER A 374 -1.83 -27.40 11.75
C SER A 374 -2.92 -26.49 12.35
N GLN A 375 -3.81 -25.92 11.52
CA GLN A 375 -4.79 -24.91 11.92
C GLN A 375 -6.25 -25.39 11.89
N LYS A 376 -6.52 -26.58 11.37
CA LYS A 376 -7.88 -27.05 11.08
C LYS A 376 -8.85 -27.03 12.26
N ASN A 377 -8.37 -27.16 13.47
CA ASN A 377 -9.20 -27.12 14.69
C ASN A 377 -9.68 -25.70 15.07
N ASN A 378 -9.05 -24.68 14.50
CA ASN A 378 -9.33 -23.28 14.77
C ASN A 378 -10.21 -22.64 13.67
N ILE A 379 -10.67 -23.40 12.69
CA ILE A 379 -11.47 -22.90 11.57
C ILE A 379 -12.94 -22.81 11.98
N GLN A 380 -13.55 -21.65 11.66
CA GLN A 380 -14.99 -21.41 11.78
C GLN A 380 -15.70 -21.63 10.46
N GLU A 381 -15.21 -20.99 9.38
CA GLU A 381 -15.71 -21.12 8.02
C GLU A 381 -14.53 -21.37 7.09
N ALA A 382 -14.70 -22.20 6.06
CA ALA A 382 -13.68 -22.34 5.04
C ALA A 382 -14.26 -22.73 3.68
N VAL A 383 -13.63 -22.22 2.64
CA VAL A 383 -13.91 -22.58 1.25
C VAL A 383 -12.57 -22.86 0.55
N GLY A 384 -12.50 -23.99 -0.15
CA GLY A 384 -11.34 -24.35 -0.95
C GLY A 384 -11.08 -23.36 -2.09
N GLY A 385 -9.85 -23.35 -2.54
CA GLY A 385 -9.40 -22.65 -3.72
C GLY A 385 -8.23 -23.39 -4.36
N ARG A 386 -7.67 -22.84 -5.41
CA ARG A 386 -6.55 -23.48 -6.10
C ARG A 386 -5.30 -22.63 -6.05
N GLN A 387 -4.87 -22.09 -7.17
CA GLN A 387 -3.59 -21.41 -7.32
C GLN A 387 -3.41 -20.27 -6.30
N ALA A 388 -2.35 -20.32 -5.49
CA ALA A 388 -1.90 -19.18 -4.73
C ALA A 388 -1.44 -18.07 -5.68
N LEU A 389 -1.85 -16.83 -5.40
CA LEU A 389 -1.54 -15.64 -6.19
C LEU A 389 -0.47 -14.80 -5.50
N ILE A 390 -0.64 -14.59 -4.22
CA ILE A 390 0.28 -13.86 -3.33
C ILE A 390 0.51 -14.73 -2.09
N VAL A 391 1.75 -14.82 -1.65
CA VAL A 391 2.15 -15.48 -0.40
C VAL A 391 3.06 -14.53 0.36
N SER A 392 2.68 -14.19 1.58
CA SER A 392 3.45 -13.28 2.46
C SER A 392 3.84 -11.97 1.77
N GLY A 393 2.91 -11.37 1.02
CA GLY A 393 3.09 -10.12 0.29
C GLY A 393 3.90 -10.24 -1.01
N GLN A 394 4.29 -11.44 -1.43
CA GLN A 394 5.07 -11.68 -2.65
C GLN A 394 4.24 -12.40 -3.71
N THR A 395 4.28 -11.91 -4.93
CA THR A 395 3.64 -12.58 -6.08
C THR A 395 4.30 -13.91 -6.34
N VAL A 396 3.49 -14.95 -6.53
CA VAL A 396 3.95 -16.29 -6.96
C VAL A 396 4.33 -16.26 -8.44
N ASN A 397 5.31 -17.06 -8.85
CA ASN A 397 5.65 -17.21 -10.26
C ASN A 397 4.57 -18.01 -11.00
N PHE A 398 4.08 -17.47 -12.11
CA PHE A 398 3.05 -18.09 -12.94
C PHE A 398 3.59 -18.48 -14.31
N THR A 399 3.24 -19.69 -14.75
CA THR A 399 3.45 -20.15 -16.13
C THR A 399 2.17 -20.04 -16.96
N ASP A 400 1.00 -19.99 -16.31
CA ASP A 400 -0.32 -19.85 -16.97
C ASP A 400 -0.60 -18.37 -17.26
N THR A 401 -0.62 -18.03 -18.53
CA THR A 401 -0.90 -16.68 -19.03
C THR A 401 -2.32 -16.52 -19.60
N ARG A 402 -3.17 -17.56 -19.53
CA ARG A 402 -4.53 -17.53 -20.07
C ARG A 402 -5.36 -16.42 -19.43
N LEU A 403 -6.07 -15.70 -20.29
CA LEU A 403 -6.98 -14.64 -19.88
C LEU A 403 -8.39 -15.24 -19.79
N GLU A 404 -8.88 -15.39 -18.57
CA GLU A 404 -10.16 -16.02 -18.27
C GLU A 404 -10.97 -15.15 -17.30
N PRO A 405 -12.32 -15.30 -17.27
CA PRO A 405 -13.06 -14.77 -16.12
C PRO A 405 -12.52 -15.42 -14.85
N ARG A 406 -12.27 -14.63 -13.82
CA ARG A 406 -11.63 -15.09 -12.58
C ARG A 406 -12.39 -14.61 -11.36
N THR A 407 -12.37 -15.45 -10.34
CA THR A 407 -12.76 -15.09 -8.98
C THR A 407 -11.56 -15.33 -8.07
N ALA A 408 -11.30 -14.44 -7.15
CA ALA A 408 -10.18 -14.56 -6.23
C ALA A 408 -10.52 -13.96 -4.87
N VAL A 409 -9.84 -14.43 -3.83
CA VAL A 409 -9.92 -13.90 -2.48
C VAL A 409 -8.53 -13.55 -1.98
N GLY A 410 -8.42 -12.39 -1.32
CA GLY A 410 -7.19 -11.93 -0.68
C GLY A 410 -7.45 -11.52 0.76
N VAL A 411 -6.40 -11.57 1.59
CA VAL A 411 -6.46 -11.18 3.01
C VAL A 411 -5.33 -10.22 3.35
N SER A 412 -5.57 -9.33 4.31
CA SER A 412 -4.53 -8.49 4.91
C SER A 412 -3.58 -9.31 5.79
N LYS A 413 -2.43 -8.74 6.13
CA LYS A 413 -1.42 -9.39 6.98
C LYS A 413 -1.96 -9.82 8.35
N ASP A 414 -2.82 -8.99 8.93
CA ASP A 414 -3.39 -9.22 10.26
C ASP A 414 -4.71 -9.99 10.21
N GLY A 415 -5.22 -10.29 9.00
CA GLY A 415 -6.46 -11.02 8.80
C GLY A 415 -7.73 -10.23 9.13
N ASP A 416 -7.62 -8.93 9.31
CA ASP A 416 -8.71 -8.00 9.63
C ASP A 416 -9.43 -7.44 8.39
N LYS A 417 -8.88 -7.67 7.19
CA LYS A 417 -9.49 -7.30 5.91
C LYS A 417 -9.52 -8.46 4.94
N VAL A 418 -10.63 -8.58 4.23
CA VAL A 418 -10.81 -9.53 3.14
C VAL A 418 -11.20 -8.79 1.86
N TYR A 419 -10.61 -9.21 0.77
CA TYR A 419 -10.86 -8.67 -0.57
C TYR A 419 -11.41 -9.79 -1.46
N LEU A 420 -12.63 -9.60 -1.98
CA LEU A 420 -13.25 -10.52 -2.92
C LEU A 420 -13.25 -9.90 -4.31
N LEU A 421 -12.50 -10.48 -5.24
CA LEU A 421 -12.25 -9.92 -6.57
C LEU A 421 -12.83 -10.80 -7.66
N ILE A 422 -13.58 -10.18 -8.59
CA ILE A 422 -13.95 -10.77 -9.86
C ILE A 422 -13.38 -9.93 -11.01
N VAL A 423 -12.88 -10.62 -12.02
CA VAL A 423 -12.57 -10.04 -13.32
C VAL A 423 -13.41 -10.80 -14.36
N ASP A 424 -14.32 -10.10 -15.04
CA ASP A 424 -15.07 -10.65 -16.15
C ASP A 424 -14.16 -10.98 -17.34
N GLY A 425 -14.60 -11.84 -18.24
CA GLY A 425 -13.77 -12.22 -19.40
C GLY A 425 -14.56 -12.84 -20.54
N ARG A 426 -13.83 -13.35 -21.56
CA ARG A 426 -14.35 -14.01 -22.75
C ARG A 426 -15.28 -13.13 -23.60
N ARG A 427 -15.11 -11.80 -23.53
CA ARG A 427 -15.87 -10.81 -24.30
C ARG A 427 -14.96 -9.68 -24.76
N ASP A 428 -14.48 -9.75 -26.00
CA ASP A 428 -13.44 -8.89 -26.58
C ASP A 428 -13.76 -7.39 -26.54
N SER A 429 -15.04 -7.02 -26.59
CA SER A 429 -15.47 -5.62 -26.55
C SER A 429 -15.69 -5.08 -25.12
N TYR A 430 -15.79 -5.97 -24.11
CA TYR A 430 -16.18 -5.64 -22.75
C TYR A 430 -15.09 -5.97 -21.72
N SER A 431 -14.63 -7.23 -21.69
CA SER A 431 -13.56 -7.71 -20.80
C SER A 431 -12.96 -8.99 -21.35
N ILE A 432 -11.64 -8.98 -21.53
CA ILE A 432 -10.94 -10.15 -22.09
C ILE A 432 -10.62 -11.21 -21.04
N GLY A 433 -10.71 -10.87 -19.75
CA GLY A 433 -10.35 -11.75 -18.64
C GLY A 433 -9.00 -11.41 -18.02
N ALA A 434 -8.63 -12.16 -16.99
CA ALA A 434 -7.39 -11.96 -16.24
C ALA A 434 -6.51 -13.20 -16.22
N SER A 435 -5.20 -13.01 -16.29
CA SER A 435 -4.20 -13.99 -15.86
C SER A 435 -4.06 -13.97 -14.35
N TYR A 436 -3.41 -14.95 -13.75
CA TYR A 436 -3.07 -14.95 -12.33
C TYR A 436 -2.17 -13.78 -11.95
N ALA A 437 -1.23 -13.42 -12.83
CA ALA A 437 -0.36 -12.25 -12.62
C ALA A 437 -1.17 -10.94 -12.52
N LEU A 438 -2.19 -10.77 -13.36
CA LEU A 438 -3.06 -9.59 -13.29
C LEU A 438 -3.88 -9.55 -12.00
N LEU A 439 -4.39 -10.69 -11.52
CA LEU A 439 -5.09 -10.75 -10.22
C LEU A 439 -4.15 -10.33 -9.08
N ALA A 440 -2.92 -10.85 -9.06
CA ALA A 440 -1.92 -10.46 -8.07
C ALA A 440 -1.58 -8.96 -8.16
N GLN A 441 -1.43 -8.41 -9.36
CA GLN A 441 -1.19 -6.98 -9.56
C GLN A 441 -2.34 -6.11 -9.00
N ILE A 442 -3.60 -6.52 -9.23
CA ILE A 442 -4.77 -5.82 -8.67
C ILE A 442 -4.76 -5.89 -7.14
N PHE A 443 -4.48 -7.05 -6.56
CA PHE A 443 -4.42 -7.20 -5.11
C PHE A 443 -3.30 -6.39 -4.45
N HIS A 444 -2.16 -6.20 -5.13
CA HIS A 444 -1.08 -5.33 -4.61
C HIS A 444 -1.51 -3.87 -4.47
N ILE A 445 -2.47 -3.38 -5.26
CA ILE A 445 -3.03 -2.02 -5.10
C ILE A 445 -3.64 -1.83 -3.70
N TYR A 446 -4.17 -2.92 -3.13
CA TYR A 446 -4.82 -2.96 -1.81
C TYR A 446 -3.91 -3.50 -0.69
N ASN A 447 -2.61 -3.70 -0.96
CA ASN A 447 -1.64 -4.25 -0.01
C ASN A 447 -2.06 -5.63 0.55
N VAL A 448 -2.70 -6.47 -0.27
CA VAL A 448 -3.07 -7.83 0.10
C VAL A 448 -1.81 -8.64 0.44
N TYR A 449 -1.87 -9.38 1.53
CA TYR A 449 -0.74 -10.15 2.04
C TYR A 449 -0.72 -11.59 1.53
N ASP A 450 -1.87 -12.28 1.55
CA ASP A 450 -2.06 -13.59 0.93
C ASP A 450 -3.29 -13.58 0.02
N ALA A 451 -3.21 -14.25 -1.13
CA ALA A 451 -4.32 -14.34 -2.09
C ALA A 451 -4.34 -15.67 -2.84
N ILE A 452 -5.55 -16.16 -3.15
CA ILE A 452 -5.78 -17.36 -3.93
C ILE A 452 -6.84 -17.16 -4.99
N ASN A 453 -6.78 -17.99 -6.04
CA ASN A 453 -7.80 -18.09 -7.07
C ASN A 453 -8.89 -19.08 -6.65
N LEU A 454 -10.16 -18.66 -6.79
CA LEU A 454 -11.36 -19.47 -6.66
C LEU A 454 -11.87 -19.94 -8.03
N ASP A 455 -13.02 -20.62 -8.08
CA ASP A 455 -13.60 -21.04 -9.36
C ASP A 455 -13.94 -19.84 -10.24
N GLY A 456 -13.58 -19.95 -11.50
CA GLY A 456 -13.69 -18.87 -12.49
C GLY A 456 -14.57 -19.24 -13.68
N GLY A 457 -14.32 -18.61 -14.83
CA GLY A 457 -15.08 -18.85 -16.04
C GLY A 457 -16.55 -18.44 -15.88
N GLY A 458 -17.47 -19.32 -16.25
CA GLY A 458 -18.91 -19.10 -16.11
C GLY A 458 -19.41 -19.08 -14.66
N SER A 459 -18.57 -19.52 -13.70
CA SER A 459 -18.90 -19.51 -12.27
C SER A 459 -18.74 -18.13 -11.62
N SER A 460 -17.93 -17.23 -12.21
CA SER A 460 -17.64 -15.91 -11.63
C SER A 460 -18.92 -15.11 -11.41
N THR A 461 -19.31 -14.93 -10.16
CA THR A 461 -20.58 -14.29 -9.76
C THR A 461 -20.33 -13.29 -8.64
N PHE A 462 -20.65 -12.00 -8.87
CA PHE A 462 -20.55 -10.90 -7.92
C PHE A 462 -21.95 -10.42 -7.54
N LEU A 463 -22.40 -10.73 -6.33
CA LEU A 463 -23.76 -10.46 -5.85
C LEU A 463 -23.76 -9.37 -4.80
N VAL A 464 -24.68 -8.42 -4.93
CA VAL A 464 -24.96 -7.38 -3.95
C VAL A 464 -26.42 -7.46 -3.53
N LYS A 465 -26.71 -7.24 -2.26
CA LYS A 465 -28.07 -7.11 -1.74
C LYS A 465 -28.78 -5.94 -2.44
N ASP A 466 -29.96 -6.24 -2.99
CA ASP A 466 -30.82 -5.28 -3.66
C ASP A 466 -32.27 -5.74 -3.51
N ALA A 467 -33.05 -5.06 -2.68
CA ALA A 467 -34.44 -5.44 -2.38
C ALA A 467 -35.36 -5.48 -3.60
N THR A 468 -34.97 -4.80 -4.69
CA THR A 468 -35.74 -4.77 -5.94
C THR A 468 -35.38 -5.92 -6.89
N ALA A 469 -34.28 -6.62 -6.61
CA ALA A 469 -33.80 -7.70 -7.45
C ALA A 469 -34.44 -9.07 -7.09
N ASN A 470 -34.30 -10.02 -8.00
CA ASN A 470 -34.75 -11.41 -7.77
C ASN A 470 -34.09 -11.97 -6.48
N LYS A 471 -34.92 -12.49 -5.58
CA LYS A 471 -34.54 -13.04 -4.27
C LYS A 471 -33.72 -12.05 -3.41
N GLY A 472 -33.84 -10.73 -3.67
CA GLY A 472 -33.17 -9.70 -2.91
C GLY A 472 -31.67 -9.52 -3.22
N PHE A 473 -31.16 -10.09 -4.32
CA PHE A 473 -29.75 -9.99 -4.72
C PHE A 473 -29.60 -9.72 -6.22
N LYS A 474 -28.74 -8.76 -6.55
CA LYS A 474 -28.41 -8.37 -7.92
C LYS A 474 -27.01 -8.83 -8.30
N THR A 475 -26.90 -9.53 -9.44
CA THR A 475 -25.62 -9.84 -10.08
C THR A 475 -25.11 -8.55 -10.75
N ARG A 476 -23.91 -8.09 -10.36
CA ARG A 476 -23.32 -6.86 -10.86
C ARG A 476 -22.37 -7.09 -12.02
N ASN A 477 -21.66 -8.21 -12.02
CA ASN A 477 -20.80 -8.62 -13.13
C ASN A 477 -21.62 -9.26 -14.26
N ARG A 478 -20.94 -9.72 -15.32
CA ARG A 478 -21.56 -10.39 -16.48
C ARG A 478 -21.01 -11.81 -16.63
N PRO A 479 -21.54 -12.80 -15.90
CA PRO A 479 -21.15 -14.19 -16.06
C PRO A 479 -21.23 -14.64 -17.52
N THR A 480 -20.34 -15.55 -17.93
CA THR A 480 -20.21 -15.96 -19.34
C THR A 480 -21.19 -17.07 -19.76
N ASP A 481 -21.91 -17.68 -18.82
CA ASP A 481 -22.91 -18.69 -19.14
C ASP A 481 -24.17 -18.08 -19.77
N ASN A 482 -24.58 -18.63 -20.90
CA ASN A 482 -25.74 -18.14 -21.63
C ASN A 482 -27.09 -18.43 -20.93
N THR A 483 -27.08 -19.30 -19.93
CA THR A 483 -28.27 -19.74 -19.18
C THR A 483 -28.53 -18.96 -17.90
N GLY A 484 -27.76 -17.88 -17.65
CA GLY A 484 -27.82 -17.08 -16.42
C GLY A 484 -26.84 -17.55 -15.34
N ASP A 485 -27.19 -17.39 -14.06
CA ASP A 485 -26.34 -17.76 -12.95
C ASP A 485 -26.11 -19.29 -12.92
N ARG A 486 -24.83 -19.72 -12.95
CA ARG A 486 -24.45 -21.13 -12.86
C ARG A 486 -24.79 -21.70 -11.49
N LYS A 487 -25.22 -22.96 -11.45
CA LYS A 487 -25.35 -23.73 -10.21
C LYS A 487 -23.96 -24.14 -9.72
N LEU A 488 -23.66 -23.89 -8.45
CA LEU A 488 -22.35 -24.03 -7.83
C LEU A 488 -22.45 -24.68 -6.45
N PRO A 489 -21.40 -25.34 -5.97
CA PRO A 489 -21.43 -26.05 -4.70
C PRO A 489 -21.47 -25.09 -3.49
N ASN A 490 -20.72 -24.01 -3.55
CA ASN A 490 -20.55 -23.06 -2.44
C ASN A 490 -20.18 -21.65 -2.91
N GLY A 491 -20.20 -20.72 -1.97
CA GLY A 491 -19.76 -19.35 -2.14
C GLY A 491 -19.29 -18.74 -0.81
N LEU A 492 -18.85 -17.51 -0.90
CA LEU A 492 -18.45 -16.65 0.23
C LEU A 492 -19.47 -15.53 0.39
N ALA A 493 -20.26 -15.58 1.45
CA ALA A 493 -21.27 -14.59 1.79
C ALA A 493 -20.70 -13.62 2.85
N VAL A 494 -20.63 -12.33 2.53
CA VAL A 494 -20.35 -11.27 3.50
C VAL A 494 -21.62 -10.99 4.28
N VAL A 495 -21.59 -11.13 5.58
CA VAL A 495 -22.75 -10.97 6.45
C VAL A 495 -22.48 -9.97 7.56
N ARG A 496 -23.56 -9.30 7.99
CA ARG A 496 -23.60 -8.51 9.20
C ARG A 496 -24.46 -9.20 10.25
N LYS A 497 -23.97 -9.36 11.47
CA LYS A 497 -24.77 -9.80 12.62
C LYS A 497 -25.79 -8.71 12.98
N LYS A 498 -27.00 -9.13 13.33
CA LYS A 498 -28.10 -8.22 13.74
C LYS A 498 -28.15 -8.06 15.26
#